data_82bc324431d355a3af0f46cc408fc13c
#
_entry.id   82bc324431d355a3af0f46cc408fc13c
#
_cell.length_a   1.000
_cell.length_b   1.000
_cell.length_c   1.000
_cell.angle_alpha   90.00
_cell.angle_beta   90.00
_cell.angle_gamma   90.00
#
_symmetry.space_group_name_H-M   'P 1'
#
loop_
_entity.id
_entity.type
_entity.pdbx_description
1 polymer ?
#
loop_
_entity_poly.entity_id
_entity_poly.type
_entity_poly.pdbx_seq_one_letter_code
_entity_poly.pdbx_strand_id
1 'polypeptide(L)'
;FYFFQKQEKKIETAKLLEENIPLILDKTSWKKSMKWGEFDLSWARPLKSILAIFYTKTLQFNYHHLKSANFTYIDKELEEKVKIFRDIESYKDFFKGKNIILDQDLRKKFIKDELEKCANKKNLIVEIDEKLLEEVTNLVESPHILTCKFDEEFLKIPKEILIITMKHHQKYFHLADSKRNISNQFLVVANNKDIKGYIKSGNERVVEARLNDAQFFWKKNRSQSLLKKISDLKTMNYFKGIGSYFDKAQRMRKLG
;
A
#
# COMPACT_ATOMS: atom_id res chain seq x y z
N PHE A 1 61.78 13.31 14.55
CA PHE A 1 60.34 13.01 14.68
C PHE A 1 59.59 13.95 13.75
N TYR A 2 58.77 13.42 12.84
CA TYR A 2 57.88 14.20 11.96
C TYR A 2 56.51 14.25 12.60
N PHE A 3 55.97 15.46 12.81
CA PHE A 3 54.59 15.67 13.30
C PHE A 3 53.69 16.06 12.13
N PHE A 4 52.57 15.40 12.00
CA PHE A 4 51.56 15.78 11.04
C PHE A 4 50.42 16.48 11.79
N GLN A 5 50.21 17.75 11.54
CA GLN A 5 49.12 18.53 12.10
C GLN A 5 48.04 18.71 11.03
N LYS A 6 46.96 18.00 11.18
CA LYS A 6 45.77 18.17 10.34
C LYS A 6 44.90 19.28 10.92
N GLN A 7 44.74 20.36 10.19
CA GLN A 7 43.74 21.36 10.57
C GLN A 7 42.35 20.77 10.41
N GLU A 8 41.63 20.65 11.49
CA GLU A 8 40.22 20.28 11.45
C GLU A 8 39.40 21.40 10.81
N LYS A 9 38.83 21.15 9.63
CA LYS A 9 37.86 22.06 9.05
C LYS A 9 36.56 21.99 9.88
N LYS A 10 36.18 23.10 10.50
CA LYS A 10 34.90 23.23 11.18
C LYS A 10 33.78 23.11 10.14
N ILE A 11 33.10 21.97 10.13
CA ILE A 11 31.98 21.71 9.22
C ILE A 11 30.71 22.19 9.90
N GLU A 12 29.97 23.08 9.24
CA GLU A 12 28.65 23.50 9.69
C GLU A 12 27.60 22.50 9.14
N THR A 13 27.17 21.57 9.99
CA THR A 13 26.27 20.48 9.59
C THR A 13 25.00 20.96 8.89
N ALA A 14 24.41 22.09 9.34
CA ALA A 14 23.22 22.64 8.69
C ALA A 14 23.47 23.00 7.22
N LYS A 15 24.58 23.68 6.90
CA LYS A 15 24.93 24.00 5.51
C LYS A 15 25.18 22.75 4.67
N LEU A 16 25.89 21.79 5.25
CA LEU A 16 26.13 20.52 4.56
C LEU A 16 24.81 19.82 4.21
N LEU A 17 23.83 19.84 5.11
CA LEU A 17 22.50 19.28 4.85
C LEU A 17 21.75 20.08 3.79
N GLU A 18 21.75 21.41 3.84
CA GLU A 18 21.12 22.29 2.86
C GLU A 18 21.65 22.04 1.43
N GLU A 19 22.94 21.78 1.28
CA GLU A 19 23.59 21.51 -0.01
C GLU A 19 23.31 20.07 -0.51
N ASN A 20 23.30 19.09 0.39
CA ASN A 20 23.27 17.69 -0.01
C ASN A 20 21.85 17.08 -0.09
N ILE A 21 20.88 17.56 0.68
CA ILE A 21 19.52 17.01 0.64
C ILE A 21 18.91 17.08 -0.76
N PRO A 22 18.95 18.20 -1.51
CA PRO A 22 18.44 18.25 -2.88
C PRO A 22 19.10 17.22 -3.79
N LEU A 23 20.43 17.05 -3.69
CA LEU A 23 21.18 16.08 -4.49
C LEU A 23 20.81 14.62 -4.18
N ILE A 24 20.49 14.33 -2.92
CA ILE A 24 20.02 13.00 -2.48
C ILE A 24 18.60 12.74 -3.04
N LEU A 25 17.72 13.74 -2.97
CA LEU A 25 16.37 13.65 -3.49
C LEU A 25 16.37 13.40 -5.01
N ASP A 26 17.25 14.07 -5.77
CA ASP A 26 17.41 13.87 -7.22
C ASP A 26 17.88 12.45 -7.58
N LYS A 27 18.70 11.84 -6.72
CA LYS A 27 19.18 10.46 -6.90
C LYS A 27 18.17 9.42 -6.48
N THR A 28 17.06 9.81 -5.84
CA THR A 28 16.02 8.88 -5.39
C THR A 28 15.21 8.39 -6.58
N SER A 29 15.28 7.09 -6.86
CA SER A 29 14.52 6.46 -7.95
C SER A 29 13.24 5.80 -7.45
N TRP A 30 12.15 5.99 -8.17
CA TRP A 30 10.85 5.40 -7.88
C TRP A 30 10.48 4.38 -8.95
N LYS A 31 10.05 3.17 -8.57
CA LYS A 31 9.55 2.16 -9.53
C LYS A 31 8.38 2.66 -10.36
N LYS A 32 7.54 3.50 -9.75
CA LYS A 32 6.43 4.21 -10.40
C LYS A 32 6.48 5.65 -9.95
N SER A 33 6.50 6.56 -10.90
CA SER A 33 6.52 7.99 -10.66
C SER A 33 5.56 8.69 -11.63
N MET A 34 5.21 9.92 -11.31
CA MET A 34 4.36 10.77 -12.12
C MET A 34 4.88 12.21 -12.12
N LYS A 35 4.60 12.95 -13.16
CA LYS A 35 4.71 14.41 -13.23
C LYS A 35 3.32 14.99 -12.99
N TRP A 36 3.23 16.22 -12.49
CA TRP A 36 1.96 16.92 -12.27
C TRP A 36 2.10 18.40 -12.55
N GLY A 37 0.98 19.04 -12.92
CA GLY A 37 0.97 20.44 -13.32
C GLY A 37 1.95 20.71 -14.45
N GLU A 38 2.62 21.85 -14.41
CA GLU A 38 3.66 22.25 -15.37
C GLU A 38 5.09 22.00 -14.82
N PHE A 39 5.23 21.18 -13.78
CA PHE A 39 6.50 20.94 -13.10
C PHE A 39 7.27 19.78 -13.74
N ASP A 40 8.60 19.93 -13.81
CA ASP A 40 9.49 18.87 -14.33
C ASP A 40 9.78 17.77 -13.32
N LEU A 41 9.46 17.97 -12.04
CA LEU A 41 9.69 17.00 -11.00
C LEU A 41 8.88 15.72 -11.25
N SER A 42 9.56 14.57 -11.24
CA SER A 42 8.94 13.24 -11.26
C SER A 42 9.09 12.58 -9.89
N TRP A 43 7.96 12.27 -9.25
CA TRP A 43 7.93 11.71 -7.91
C TRP A 43 6.84 10.64 -7.78
N ALA A 44 6.90 9.81 -6.72
CA ALA A 44 5.89 8.76 -6.50
C ALA A 44 4.46 9.31 -6.36
N ARG A 45 4.30 10.50 -5.78
CA ARG A 45 3.05 11.26 -5.68
C ARG A 45 3.38 12.76 -5.69
N PRO A 46 2.43 13.65 -6.06
CA PRO A 46 2.65 15.09 -6.01
C PRO A 46 3.08 15.56 -4.62
N LEU A 47 4.21 16.26 -4.56
CA LEU A 47 4.72 16.89 -3.35
C LEU A 47 4.13 18.29 -3.23
N LYS A 48 3.64 18.65 -2.03
CA LYS A 48 3.08 19.96 -1.71
C LYS A 48 4.03 20.84 -0.90
N SER A 49 4.86 20.22 -0.05
CA SER A 49 5.81 20.93 0.84
C SER A 49 6.96 20.03 1.23
N ILE A 50 8.04 20.65 1.66
CA ILE A 50 9.18 19.98 2.28
C ILE A 50 9.40 20.59 3.66
N LEU A 51 9.08 19.81 4.72
CA LEU A 51 9.38 20.18 6.10
C LEU A 51 10.81 19.74 6.41
N ALA A 52 11.67 20.71 6.70
CA ALA A 52 13.09 20.44 6.97
C ALA A 52 13.57 21.24 8.19
N ILE A 53 13.73 20.57 9.31
CA ILE A 53 14.19 21.15 10.58
C ILE A 53 15.36 20.31 11.10
N PHE A 54 16.46 20.97 11.45
CA PHE A 54 17.60 20.37 12.12
C PHE A 54 17.74 20.99 13.51
N TYR A 55 17.47 20.20 14.58
CA TYR A 55 17.20 20.68 15.94
C TYR A 55 16.04 21.68 15.96
N THR A 56 16.33 22.98 16.07
CA THR A 56 15.34 24.08 16.07
C THR A 56 15.52 25.03 14.86
N LYS A 57 16.52 24.74 14.01
CA LYS A 57 16.84 25.57 12.83
C LYS A 57 16.15 25.00 11.60
N THR A 58 15.39 25.83 10.90
CA THR A 58 14.84 25.46 9.58
C THR A 58 15.99 25.46 8.56
N LEU A 59 16.18 24.33 7.88
CA LEU A 59 17.12 24.22 6.78
C LEU A 59 16.55 24.92 5.56
N GLN A 60 17.38 25.70 4.85
CA GLN A 60 16.97 26.52 3.72
C GLN A 60 17.55 25.97 2.42
N PHE A 61 16.73 25.31 1.62
CA PHE A 61 17.08 24.86 0.28
C PHE A 61 15.87 24.86 -0.65
N ASN A 62 16.12 24.88 -1.95
CA ASN A 62 15.10 24.71 -2.97
C ASN A 62 15.22 23.32 -3.58
N TYR A 63 14.09 22.72 -3.92
CA TYR A 63 14.02 21.47 -4.65
C TYR A 63 12.94 21.60 -5.74
N HIS A 64 13.38 21.77 -6.99
CA HIS A 64 12.52 22.15 -8.11
C HIS A 64 11.66 23.38 -7.77
N HIS A 65 10.33 23.24 -7.82
CA HIS A 65 9.38 24.30 -7.50
C HIS A 65 9.08 24.46 -6.00
N LEU A 66 9.64 23.59 -5.16
CA LEU A 66 9.38 23.59 -3.72
C LEU A 66 10.52 24.26 -2.96
N LYS A 67 10.16 24.97 -1.91
CA LYS A 67 11.09 25.52 -0.94
C LYS A 67 10.91 24.80 0.39
N SER A 68 12.01 24.42 1.02
CA SER A 68 12.00 23.86 2.37
C SER A 68 11.47 24.88 3.39
N ALA A 69 10.75 24.39 4.39
CA ALA A 69 10.11 25.22 5.40
C ALA A 69 10.05 24.50 6.74
N ASN A 70 9.53 25.18 7.75
CA ASN A 70 9.20 24.60 9.07
C ASN A 70 7.70 24.27 9.22
N PHE A 71 6.98 24.14 8.11
CA PHE A 71 5.56 23.80 8.11
C PHE A 71 5.25 22.66 7.14
N THR A 72 4.10 22.02 7.35
CA THR A 72 3.49 21.10 6.38
C THR A 72 1.97 21.28 6.34
N TYR A 73 1.35 20.77 5.29
CA TYR A 73 -0.11 20.73 5.18
C TYR A 73 -0.63 19.57 6.02
N ILE A 74 -1.68 19.82 6.80
CA ILE A 74 -2.22 18.90 7.80
C ILE A 74 -3.61 18.37 7.49
N ASP A 75 -4.31 18.98 6.55
CA ASP A 75 -5.65 18.57 6.15
C ASP A 75 -5.65 17.75 4.87
N LYS A 76 -6.49 16.72 4.86
CA LYS A 76 -6.82 15.91 3.68
C LYS A 76 -7.96 16.55 2.87
N GLU A 77 -8.59 17.58 3.41
CA GLU A 77 -9.68 18.32 2.81
C GLU A 77 -9.16 19.42 1.86
N LEU A 78 -10.07 20.06 1.13
CA LEU A 78 -9.75 21.06 0.10
C LEU A 78 -9.13 22.35 0.64
N GLU A 79 -9.26 22.60 1.95
CA GLU A 79 -8.64 23.76 2.58
C GLU A 79 -7.18 23.47 2.93
N GLU A 80 -6.26 24.23 2.38
CA GLU A 80 -4.83 24.12 2.63
C GLU A 80 -4.45 24.69 4.01
N LYS A 81 -4.75 23.96 5.06
CA LYS A 81 -4.32 24.32 6.42
C LYS A 81 -2.88 23.88 6.66
N VAL A 82 -2.04 24.81 7.02
CA VAL A 82 -0.64 24.55 7.38
C VAL A 82 -0.45 24.50 8.89
N LYS A 83 0.50 23.68 9.33
CA LYS A 83 0.98 23.64 10.71
C LYS A 83 2.48 23.89 10.73
N ILE A 84 2.88 24.86 11.54
CA ILE A 84 4.29 25.21 11.79
C ILE A 84 4.80 24.38 12.95
N PHE A 85 6.02 23.90 12.83
CA PHE A 85 6.71 23.13 13.86
C PHE A 85 8.05 23.82 14.21
N ARG A 86 8.40 23.77 15.48
CA ARG A 86 9.65 24.31 16.00
C ARG A 86 10.78 23.27 15.92
N ASP A 87 10.44 22.03 16.20
CA ASP A 87 11.38 20.92 16.34
C ASP A 87 10.67 19.57 16.10
N ILE A 88 11.43 18.48 16.13
CA ILE A 88 10.91 17.12 15.88
C ILE A 88 9.92 16.68 16.99
N GLU A 89 10.10 17.14 18.23
CA GLU A 89 9.21 16.72 19.31
C GLU A 89 7.83 17.38 19.15
N SER A 90 7.78 18.66 18.82
CA SER A 90 6.49 19.33 18.49
C SER A 90 5.77 18.69 17.31
N TYR A 91 6.52 18.16 16.33
CA TYR A 91 5.97 17.40 15.20
C TYR A 91 5.37 16.07 15.67
N LYS A 92 6.12 15.28 16.44
CA LYS A 92 5.66 13.99 16.98
C LYS A 92 4.41 14.14 17.86
N ASP A 93 4.43 15.10 18.79
CA ASP A 93 3.31 15.34 19.71
C ASP A 93 2.04 15.74 18.97
N PHE A 94 2.15 16.59 17.95
CA PHE A 94 1.02 17.01 17.13
C PHE A 94 0.37 15.80 16.44
N PHE A 95 1.15 14.95 15.78
CA PHE A 95 0.61 13.81 15.04
C PHE A 95 0.12 12.70 15.98
N LYS A 96 0.73 12.53 17.15
CA LYS A 96 0.21 11.65 18.20
C LYS A 96 -1.19 12.10 18.64
N GLY A 97 -1.42 13.40 18.82
CA GLY A 97 -2.74 13.98 19.12
C GLY A 97 -3.78 13.79 18.01
N LYS A 98 -3.34 13.48 16.78
CA LYS A 98 -4.20 13.15 15.63
C LYS A 98 -4.39 11.65 15.40
N ASN A 99 -3.92 10.80 16.31
CA ASN A 99 -3.91 9.34 16.20
C ASN A 99 -3.14 8.83 14.96
N ILE A 100 -2.13 9.58 14.52
CA ILE A 100 -1.22 9.17 13.46
C ILE A 100 0.00 8.50 14.10
N ILE A 101 0.30 7.28 13.68
CA ILE A 101 1.45 6.52 14.18
C ILE A 101 2.59 6.71 13.18
N LEU A 102 3.53 7.62 13.49
CA LEU A 102 4.64 7.96 12.61
C LEU A 102 5.63 6.81 12.46
N ASP A 103 5.96 6.14 13.56
CA ASP A 103 6.88 5.01 13.57
C ASP A 103 6.26 3.81 12.87
N GLN A 104 6.97 3.26 11.87
CA GLN A 104 6.49 2.15 11.04
C GLN A 104 6.39 0.85 11.84
N ASP A 105 7.34 0.55 12.71
CA ASP A 105 7.37 -0.70 13.48
C ASP A 105 6.28 -0.69 14.54
N LEU A 106 6.09 0.44 15.23
CA LEU A 106 4.98 0.63 16.16
C LEU A 106 3.63 0.53 15.46
N ARG A 107 3.51 1.09 14.26
CA ARG A 107 2.28 1.01 13.46
C ARG A 107 2.00 -0.41 13.01
N LYS A 108 3.02 -1.15 12.54
CA LYS A 108 2.90 -2.56 12.17
C LYS A 108 2.43 -3.40 13.35
N LYS A 109 3.05 -3.22 14.51
CA LYS A 109 2.66 -3.91 15.74
C LYS A 109 1.23 -3.59 16.13
N PHE A 110 0.86 -2.31 16.14
CA PHE A 110 -0.51 -1.88 16.47
C PHE A 110 -1.54 -2.54 15.53
N ILE A 111 -1.30 -2.55 14.22
CA ILE A 111 -2.20 -3.17 13.26
C ILE A 111 -2.35 -4.67 13.55
N LYS A 112 -1.24 -5.37 13.78
CA LYS A 112 -1.24 -6.80 14.09
C LYS A 112 -2.07 -7.11 15.35
N ASP A 113 -1.77 -6.40 16.44
CA ASP A 113 -2.45 -6.60 17.74
C ASP A 113 -3.97 -6.33 17.61
N GLU A 114 -4.37 -5.29 16.88
CA GLU A 114 -5.79 -4.97 16.68
C GLU A 114 -6.50 -5.95 15.72
N LEU A 115 -5.82 -6.48 14.70
CA LEU A 115 -6.36 -7.55 13.84
C LEU A 115 -6.67 -8.80 14.67
N GLU A 116 -5.72 -9.26 15.49
CA GLU A 116 -5.88 -10.42 16.36
C GLU A 116 -7.00 -10.19 17.39
N LYS A 117 -7.05 -9.01 18.00
CA LYS A 117 -8.10 -8.63 18.96
C LYS A 117 -9.49 -8.60 18.31
N CYS A 118 -9.60 -8.08 17.08
CA CYS A 118 -10.88 -8.08 16.36
C CYS A 118 -11.34 -9.49 15.99
N ALA A 119 -10.43 -10.36 15.57
CA ALA A 119 -10.72 -11.75 15.28
C ALA A 119 -11.18 -12.51 16.53
N ASN A 120 -10.43 -12.37 17.64
CA ASN A 120 -10.74 -13.02 18.91
C ASN A 120 -12.11 -12.62 19.49
N LYS A 121 -12.54 -11.37 19.34
CA LYS A 121 -13.88 -10.90 19.71
C LYS A 121 -15.01 -11.63 18.97
N LYS A 122 -14.70 -12.28 17.85
CA LYS A 122 -15.65 -13.04 17.03
C LYS A 122 -15.47 -14.56 17.17
N ASN A 123 -14.59 -14.99 18.06
CA ASN A 123 -14.15 -16.39 18.16
C ASN A 123 -13.60 -16.93 16.83
N LEU A 124 -12.94 -16.08 16.08
CA LEU A 124 -12.32 -16.40 14.79
C LEU A 124 -10.80 -16.16 14.88
N ILE A 125 -10.08 -16.72 13.91
CA ILE A 125 -8.63 -16.59 13.78
C ILE A 125 -8.33 -15.78 12.53
N VAL A 126 -7.43 -14.81 12.62
CA VAL A 126 -6.88 -14.11 11.47
C VAL A 126 -5.56 -14.78 11.05
N GLU A 127 -5.46 -15.18 9.80
CA GLU A 127 -4.18 -15.66 9.24
C GLU A 127 -3.38 -14.46 8.72
N ILE A 128 -2.40 -14.04 9.50
CA ILE A 128 -1.58 -12.87 9.18
C ILE A 128 -0.48 -13.28 8.20
N ASP A 129 -0.57 -12.75 6.98
CA ASP A 129 0.51 -12.78 6.02
C ASP A 129 1.42 -11.56 6.26
N GLU A 130 2.69 -11.82 6.58
CA GLU A 130 3.64 -10.74 6.93
C GLU A 130 3.87 -9.76 5.78
N LYS A 131 3.83 -10.20 4.52
CA LYS A 131 3.98 -9.32 3.34
C LYS A 131 2.77 -8.41 3.18
N LEU A 132 1.57 -8.96 3.38
CA LEU A 132 0.34 -8.19 3.35
C LEU A 132 0.32 -7.17 4.50
N LEU A 133 0.72 -7.58 5.70
CA LEU A 133 0.79 -6.71 6.86
C LEU A 133 1.76 -5.55 6.63
N GLU A 134 2.95 -5.81 6.06
CA GLU A 134 3.92 -4.78 5.71
C GLU A 134 3.37 -3.82 4.66
N GLU A 135 2.76 -4.34 3.59
CA GLU A 135 2.13 -3.52 2.55
C GLU A 135 1.06 -2.60 3.14
N VAL A 136 0.14 -3.15 3.94
CA VAL A 136 -0.95 -2.39 4.57
C VAL A 136 -0.41 -1.36 5.56
N THR A 137 0.63 -1.70 6.33
CA THR A 137 1.30 -0.77 7.24
C THR A 137 1.81 0.48 6.52
N ASN A 138 2.29 0.30 5.27
CA ASN A 138 2.79 1.41 4.46
C ASN A 138 1.69 2.21 3.74
N LEU A 139 0.45 1.68 3.69
CA LEU A 139 -0.68 2.35 3.06
C LEU A 139 -1.47 3.26 4.02
N VAL A 140 -1.32 3.08 5.33
CA VAL A 140 -2.10 3.81 6.34
C VAL A 140 -1.19 4.53 7.33
N GLU A 141 -1.65 5.67 7.86
CA GLU A 141 -0.98 6.47 8.88
C GLU A 141 -1.73 6.42 10.22
N SER A 142 -3.08 6.35 10.14
CA SER A 142 -4.00 6.28 11.27
C SER A 142 -4.87 5.02 11.13
N PRO A 143 -4.34 3.84 11.48
CA PRO A 143 -5.01 2.57 11.24
C PRO A 143 -6.26 2.37 12.09
N HIS A 144 -7.34 1.96 11.45
CA HIS A 144 -8.62 1.59 12.06
C HIS A 144 -9.07 0.25 11.48
N ILE A 145 -9.28 -0.74 12.34
CA ILE A 145 -9.68 -2.07 11.89
C ILE A 145 -11.21 -2.16 11.83
N LEU A 146 -11.71 -2.53 10.65
CA LEU A 146 -13.13 -2.74 10.40
C LEU A 146 -13.42 -4.21 10.16
N THR A 147 -14.43 -4.74 10.84
CA THR A 147 -14.96 -6.08 10.55
C THR A 147 -16.07 -5.96 9.53
N CYS A 148 -15.83 -6.53 8.36
CA CYS A 148 -16.71 -6.58 7.21
C CYS A 148 -17.22 -8.00 6.97
N LYS A 149 -18.27 -8.16 6.16
CA LYS A 149 -18.84 -9.46 5.79
C LYS A 149 -19.23 -9.49 4.32
N PHE A 150 -19.32 -10.69 3.78
CA PHE A 150 -19.93 -10.99 2.47
C PHE A 150 -21.00 -12.06 2.62
N ASP A 151 -21.79 -12.27 1.57
CA ASP A 151 -22.86 -13.27 1.59
C ASP A 151 -22.29 -14.68 1.73
N GLU A 152 -22.88 -15.49 2.61
CA GLU A 152 -22.46 -16.88 2.87
C GLU A 152 -22.53 -17.78 1.63
N GLU A 153 -23.36 -17.42 0.65
CA GLU A 153 -23.43 -18.20 -0.59
C GLU A 153 -22.06 -18.30 -1.30
N PHE A 154 -21.18 -17.31 -1.14
CA PHE A 154 -19.82 -17.32 -1.71
C PHE A 154 -18.88 -18.33 -1.04
N LEU A 155 -19.22 -18.84 0.14
CA LEU A 155 -18.45 -19.91 0.78
C LEU A 155 -18.49 -21.24 -0.01
N LYS A 156 -19.38 -21.35 -1.00
CA LYS A 156 -19.41 -22.48 -1.95
C LYS A 156 -18.29 -22.44 -2.98
N ILE A 157 -17.60 -21.29 -3.12
CA ILE A 157 -16.43 -21.14 -3.97
C ILE A 157 -15.20 -21.70 -3.22
N PRO A 158 -14.22 -22.32 -3.91
CA PRO A 158 -13.00 -22.78 -3.27
C PRO A 158 -12.32 -21.69 -2.44
N LYS A 159 -11.91 -22.05 -1.23
CA LYS A 159 -11.30 -21.10 -0.27
C LYS A 159 -10.11 -20.35 -0.84
N GLU A 160 -9.33 -21.00 -1.70
CA GLU A 160 -8.15 -20.42 -2.35
C GLU A 160 -8.53 -19.21 -3.21
N ILE A 161 -9.66 -19.29 -3.92
CA ILE A 161 -10.17 -18.19 -4.75
C ILE A 161 -10.64 -17.04 -3.86
N LEU A 162 -11.35 -17.34 -2.76
CA LEU A 162 -11.80 -16.34 -1.79
C LEU A 162 -10.59 -15.59 -1.18
N ILE A 163 -9.58 -16.34 -0.71
CA ILE A 163 -8.37 -15.78 -0.11
C ILE A 163 -7.62 -14.89 -1.11
N ILE A 164 -7.40 -15.38 -2.33
CA ILE A 164 -6.70 -14.61 -3.37
C ILE A 164 -7.47 -13.32 -3.68
N THR A 165 -8.78 -13.40 -3.84
CA THR A 165 -9.63 -12.23 -4.14
C THR A 165 -9.52 -11.16 -3.04
N MET A 166 -9.61 -11.55 -1.79
CA MET A 166 -9.51 -10.62 -0.65
C MET A 166 -8.09 -10.09 -0.48
N LYS A 167 -7.08 -10.97 -0.50
CA LYS A 167 -5.69 -10.61 -0.21
C LYS A 167 -5.03 -9.80 -1.33
N HIS A 168 -5.04 -10.31 -2.57
CA HIS A 168 -4.26 -9.70 -3.65
C HIS A 168 -4.92 -8.47 -4.23
N HIS A 169 -6.24 -8.47 -4.37
CA HIS A 169 -6.95 -7.37 -5.02
C HIS A 169 -7.33 -6.25 -4.06
N GLN A 170 -7.67 -6.58 -2.82
CA GLN A 170 -8.26 -5.61 -1.87
C GLN A 170 -7.42 -5.36 -0.62
N LYS A 171 -6.36 -6.15 -0.38
CA LYS A 171 -5.50 -6.02 0.80
C LYS A 171 -6.25 -6.28 2.12
N TYR A 172 -7.19 -7.22 2.09
CA TYR A 172 -7.98 -7.60 3.26
C TYR A 172 -7.45 -8.88 3.91
N PHE A 173 -7.70 -9.00 5.21
CA PHE A 173 -7.34 -10.16 6.01
C PHE A 173 -8.58 -11.04 6.18
N HIS A 174 -8.54 -12.26 5.66
CA HIS A 174 -9.61 -13.22 5.86
C HIS A 174 -9.61 -13.78 7.28
N LEU A 175 -10.77 -14.21 7.73
CA LEU A 175 -10.97 -14.86 9.02
C LEU A 175 -11.33 -16.33 8.81
N ALA A 176 -10.90 -17.17 9.74
CA ALA A 176 -11.23 -18.60 9.76
C ALA A 176 -11.73 -19.03 11.14
N ASP A 177 -12.48 -20.13 11.18
CA ASP A 177 -12.85 -20.77 12.44
C ASP A 177 -11.66 -21.58 13.05
N SER A 178 -11.87 -22.20 14.21
CA SER A 178 -10.89 -23.04 14.89
C SER A 178 -10.48 -24.28 14.08
N LYS A 179 -11.30 -24.72 13.12
CA LYS A 179 -11.03 -25.82 12.19
C LYS A 179 -10.39 -25.36 10.88
N ARG A 180 -10.03 -24.06 10.79
CA ARG A 180 -9.47 -23.39 9.59
C ARG A 180 -10.42 -23.36 8.38
N ASN A 181 -11.72 -23.44 8.59
CA ASN A 181 -12.68 -23.12 7.56
C ASN A 181 -12.79 -21.61 7.43
N ILE A 182 -12.80 -21.11 6.19
CA ILE A 182 -12.93 -19.68 5.94
C ILE A 182 -14.29 -19.17 6.41
N SER A 183 -14.31 -18.04 7.10
CA SER A 183 -15.51 -17.34 7.50
C SER A 183 -15.97 -16.38 6.40
N ASN A 184 -17.26 -16.04 6.40
CA ASN A 184 -17.79 -14.96 5.57
C ASN A 184 -17.45 -13.56 6.11
N GLN A 185 -16.64 -13.47 7.17
CA GLN A 185 -16.15 -12.23 7.73
C GLN A 185 -14.68 -12.00 7.35
N PHE A 186 -14.31 -10.75 7.19
CA PHE A 186 -12.95 -10.34 6.89
C PHE A 186 -12.62 -9.01 7.58
N LEU A 187 -11.33 -8.70 7.71
CA LEU A 187 -10.87 -7.47 8.33
C LEU A 187 -10.25 -6.54 7.29
N VAL A 188 -10.59 -5.27 7.43
CA VAL A 188 -10.07 -4.16 6.61
C VAL A 188 -9.32 -3.21 7.50
N VAL A 189 -8.14 -2.79 7.09
CA VAL A 189 -7.39 -1.71 7.74
C VAL A 189 -7.67 -0.42 7.00
N ALA A 190 -8.50 0.43 7.58
CA ALA A 190 -8.83 1.74 7.02
C ALA A 190 -7.90 2.83 7.61
N ASN A 191 -7.69 3.90 6.84
CA ASN A 191 -6.89 5.05 7.29
C ASN A 191 -7.72 6.12 8.01
N ASN A 192 -9.02 5.89 8.17
CA ASN A 192 -9.93 6.81 8.85
C ASN A 192 -10.94 6.02 9.68
N LYS A 193 -11.43 6.65 10.75
CA LYS A 193 -12.50 6.10 11.57
C LYS A 193 -13.81 6.08 10.77
N ASP A 194 -14.48 4.95 10.74
CA ASP A 194 -15.77 4.79 10.07
C ASP A 194 -16.93 5.19 10.98
N ILE A 195 -17.19 6.50 11.08
CA ILE A 195 -18.23 7.04 11.98
C ILE A 195 -19.64 6.71 11.46
N LYS A 196 -19.83 6.72 10.13
CA LYS A 196 -21.14 6.56 9.49
C LYS A 196 -21.35 5.18 8.87
N GLY A 197 -20.39 4.27 8.97
CA GLY A 197 -20.46 2.94 8.36
C GLY A 197 -20.24 2.92 6.84
N TYR A 198 -19.88 4.06 6.23
CA TYR A 198 -19.72 4.14 4.78
C TYR A 198 -18.45 3.42 4.27
N ILE A 199 -17.38 3.46 5.06
CA ILE A 199 -16.13 2.76 4.70
C ILE A 199 -16.38 1.25 4.72
N LYS A 200 -17.02 0.75 5.79
CA LYS A 200 -17.39 -0.65 5.91
C LYS A 200 -18.29 -1.09 4.74
N SER A 201 -19.41 -0.41 4.53
CA SER A 201 -20.36 -0.72 3.47
C SER A 201 -19.73 -0.66 2.06
N GLY A 202 -18.86 0.33 1.83
CA GLY A 202 -18.10 0.44 0.57
C GLY A 202 -17.18 -0.75 0.32
N ASN A 203 -16.46 -1.22 1.34
CA ASN A 203 -15.55 -2.37 1.24
C ASN A 203 -16.34 -3.69 1.07
N GLU A 204 -17.45 -3.87 1.76
CA GLU A 204 -18.34 -5.03 1.59
C GLU A 204 -18.86 -5.12 0.15
N ARG A 205 -19.32 -4.00 -0.42
CA ARG A 205 -19.80 -3.94 -1.82
C ARG A 205 -18.70 -4.28 -2.83
N VAL A 206 -17.48 -3.80 -2.60
CA VAL A 206 -16.35 -4.09 -3.50
C VAL A 206 -15.99 -5.57 -3.46
N VAL A 207 -15.95 -6.19 -2.27
CA VAL A 207 -15.70 -7.64 -2.16
C VAL A 207 -16.81 -8.43 -2.84
N GLU A 208 -18.07 -8.09 -2.61
CA GLU A 208 -19.21 -8.77 -3.22
C GLU A 208 -19.12 -8.74 -4.76
N ALA A 209 -18.82 -7.59 -5.36
CA ALA A 209 -18.63 -7.48 -6.80
C ALA A 209 -17.51 -8.40 -7.32
N ARG A 210 -16.37 -8.46 -6.60
CA ARG A 210 -15.25 -9.33 -6.96
C ARG A 210 -15.56 -10.82 -6.77
N LEU A 211 -16.30 -11.17 -5.74
CA LEU A 211 -16.72 -12.55 -5.50
C LEU A 211 -17.77 -13.03 -6.52
N ASN A 212 -18.65 -12.14 -6.96
CA ASN A 212 -19.56 -12.42 -8.08
C ASN A 212 -18.81 -12.73 -9.37
N ASP A 213 -17.80 -11.92 -9.73
CA ASP A 213 -16.94 -12.19 -10.87
C ASP A 213 -16.22 -13.54 -10.72
N ALA A 214 -15.64 -13.80 -9.55
CA ALA A 214 -14.93 -15.04 -9.25
C ALA A 214 -15.87 -16.26 -9.35
N GLN A 215 -17.09 -16.17 -8.84
CA GLN A 215 -18.12 -17.22 -8.91
C GLN A 215 -18.54 -17.48 -10.36
N PHE A 216 -18.74 -16.43 -11.14
CA PHE A 216 -19.07 -16.56 -12.56
C PHE A 216 -17.98 -17.32 -13.33
N PHE A 217 -16.71 -16.91 -13.18
CA PHE A 217 -15.60 -17.59 -13.85
C PHE A 217 -15.41 -19.03 -13.34
N TRP A 218 -15.57 -19.26 -12.05
CA TRP A 218 -15.52 -20.59 -11.46
C TRP A 218 -16.58 -21.53 -12.07
N LYS A 219 -17.85 -21.09 -12.12
CA LYS A 219 -18.95 -21.85 -12.74
C LYS A 219 -18.68 -22.10 -14.22
N LYS A 220 -18.27 -21.06 -14.96
CA LYS A 220 -17.98 -21.15 -16.39
C LYS A 220 -16.82 -22.09 -16.71
N ASN A 221 -15.76 -22.06 -15.90
CA ASN A 221 -14.61 -22.94 -16.10
C ASN A 221 -14.94 -24.42 -15.83
N ARG A 222 -15.85 -24.69 -14.88
CA ARG A 222 -16.29 -26.06 -14.59
C ARG A 222 -17.27 -26.61 -15.63
N SER A 223 -18.01 -25.76 -16.33
CA SER A 223 -19.00 -26.18 -17.32
C SER A 223 -18.40 -26.62 -18.64
N GLN A 224 -17.09 -26.38 -18.87
CA GLN A 224 -16.41 -26.66 -20.13
C GLN A 224 -15.16 -27.51 -19.92
N SER A 225 -14.99 -28.54 -20.77
CA SER A 225 -13.77 -29.33 -20.79
C SER A 225 -12.60 -28.50 -21.34
N LEU A 226 -11.42 -28.58 -20.66
CA LEU A 226 -10.18 -27.95 -21.15
C LEU A 226 -9.80 -28.42 -22.55
N LEU A 227 -10.06 -29.70 -22.88
CA LEU A 227 -9.77 -30.24 -24.21
C LEU A 227 -10.58 -29.55 -25.31
N LYS A 228 -11.84 -29.18 -25.03
CA LYS A 228 -12.65 -28.42 -26.00
C LYS A 228 -12.13 -27.01 -26.24
N LYS A 229 -11.43 -26.42 -25.24
CA LYS A 229 -10.85 -25.07 -25.35
C LYS A 229 -9.54 -25.04 -26.16
N ILE A 230 -8.96 -26.17 -26.51
CA ILE A 230 -7.77 -26.20 -27.37
C ILE A 230 -8.05 -25.59 -28.74
N SER A 231 -9.26 -25.81 -29.28
CA SER A 231 -9.67 -25.21 -30.56
C SER A 231 -9.72 -23.68 -30.50
N ASP A 232 -10.07 -23.10 -29.36
CA ASP A 232 -10.19 -21.64 -29.18
C ASP A 232 -8.83 -20.95 -29.29
N LEU A 233 -7.73 -21.68 -29.00
CA LEU A 233 -6.36 -21.17 -29.15
C LEU A 233 -6.00 -20.82 -30.61
N LYS A 234 -6.74 -21.36 -31.60
CA LYS A 234 -6.54 -21.06 -33.04
C LYS A 234 -6.93 -19.62 -33.36
N THR A 235 -7.91 -19.07 -32.64
CA THR A 235 -8.41 -17.70 -32.85
C THR A 235 -7.60 -16.65 -32.05
N MET A 236 -6.74 -17.10 -31.14
CA MET A 236 -5.93 -16.22 -30.30
C MET A 236 -4.56 -16.01 -30.93
N ASN A 237 -4.32 -14.82 -31.45
CA ASN A 237 -3.02 -14.46 -32.02
C ASN A 237 -1.93 -14.45 -30.93
N TYR A 238 -0.82 -15.17 -31.18
CA TYR A 238 0.33 -15.16 -30.27
C TYR A 238 1.24 -13.95 -30.55
N PHE A 239 1.67 -13.83 -31.81
CA PHE A 239 2.48 -12.73 -32.27
C PHE A 239 2.32 -12.55 -33.81
N LYS A 240 2.39 -11.31 -34.27
CA LYS A 240 2.26 -11.00 -35.72
C LYS A 240 3.33 -11.75 -36.53
N GLY A 241 2.90 -12.59 -37.45
CA GLY A 241 3.79 -13.39 -38.30
C GLY A 241 4.27 -14.72 -37.72
N ILE A 242 3.97 -15.04 -36.42
CA ILE A 242 4.38 -16.32 -35.78
C ILE A 242 3.17 -17.25 -35.54
N GLY A 243 1.97 -16.77 -35.84
CA GLY A 243 0.74 -17.55 -35.76
C GLY A 243 -0.01 -17.41 -34.42
N SER A 244 -0.87 -18.38 -34.17
CA SER A 244 -1.76 -18.44 -32.99
C SER A 244 -1.10 -19.08 -31.77
N TYR A 245 -1.77 -19.00 -30.60
CA TYR A 245 -1.39 -19.79 -29.43
C TYR A 245 -1.49 -21.29 -29.67
N PHE A 246 -2.39 -21.74 -30.54
CA PHE A 246 -2.43 -23.14 -30.97
C PHE A 246 -1.15 -23.54 -31.69
N ASP A 247 -0.68 -22.74 -32.65
CA ASP A 247 0.57 -23.02 -33.35
C ASP A 247 1.77 -23.03 -32.42
N LYS A 248 1.78 -22.13 -31.41
CA LYS A 248 2.79 -22.16 -30.34
C LYS A 248 2.75 -23.47 -29.56
N ALA A 249 1.58 -23.90 -29.12
CA ALA A 249 1.40 -25.15 -28.39
C ALA A 249 1.86 -26.37 -29.21
N GLN A 250 1.56 -26.38 -30.52
CA GLN A 250 2.02 -27.44 -31.44
C GLN A 250 3.56 -27.47 -31.57
N ARG A 251 4.21 -26.30 -31.65
CA ARG A 251 5.68 -26.23 -31.68
C ARG A 251 6.28 -26.74 -30.35
N MET A 252 5.71 -26.35 -29.21
CA MET A 252 6.15 -26.83 -27.90
C MET A 252 6.02 -28.35 -27.77
N ARG A 253 4.90 -28.93 -28.24
CA ARG A 253 4.66 -30.39 -28.22
C ARG A 253 5.71 -31.16 -29.05
N LYS A 254 6.26 -30.58 -30.12
CA LYS A 254 7.29 -31.21 -30.95
C LYS A 254 8.68 -31.18 -30.32
N LEU A 255 8.90 -30.31 -29.33
CA LEU A 255 10.19 -30.14 -28.63
C LEU A 255 10.28 -30.93 -27.31
N GLY A 256 9.15 -31.34 -26.73
CA GLY A 256 9.04 -32.19 -25.55
C GLY A 256 8.59 -33.58 -25.92
#